data_58bdc7a9fc80d6bdba5bdf58ab76eac4
#
_entry.id   58bdc7a9fc80d6bdba5bdf58ab76eac4
#
_cell.length_a   1.000
_cell.length_b   1.000
_cell.length_c   1.000
_cell.angle_alpha   90.00
_cell.angle_beta   90.00
_cell.angle_gamma   90.00
#
_symmetry.space_group_name_H-M   'P 1'
#
loop_
_entity.id
_entity.type
_entity.pdbx_description
1 polymer ?
#
loop_
_entity_poly.entity_id
_entity_poly.type
_entity_poly.pdbx_seq_one_letter_code
_entity_poly.pdbx_strand_id
1 'polypeptide(L)'
;AIDGPAGAGKSTISKLIAKNLGINYIDTGAMYRAITYKCLKSGIDINDRQKVVDLCSRTEVDFVDNSIYLDGVRLGEEIRTLEVSSKVSDVAKIPQVREFLLEKQREIGKRSDVILDGRDVGTHIFPDTKYKFFLNASAQERGRRRYQELVDKGQTVVLEDIIEDINKRDYIDSTREVAPLVKADDAI
;
A
#
# COMPACT_ATOMS: atom_id res chain seq x y z
N ALA A 1 -8.80 10.45 -4.44
CA ALA A 1 -8.41 9.05 -4.40
C ALA A 1 -7.67 8.65 -5.68
N ILE A 2 -6.57 7.93 -5.56
CA ILE A 2 -5.88 7.29 -6.69
C ILE A 2 -5.70 5.81 -6.38
N ASP A 3 -6.44 4.95 -7.08
CA ASP A 3 -6.38 3.50 -6.92
C ASP A 3 -5.71 2.82 -8.11
N GLY A 4 -5.36 1.55 -7.94
CA GLY A 4 -4.76 0.74 -9.00
C GLY A 4 -3.69 -0.23 -8.49
N PRO A 5 -3.20 -1.15 -9.35
CA PRO A 5 -2.28 -2.22 -8.95
C PRO A 5 -0.90 -1.69 -8.51
N ALA A 6 -0.11 -2.57 -7.90
CA ALA A 6 1.26 -2.23 -7.48
C ALA A 6 2.14 -1.86 -8.69
N GLY A 7 2.98 -0.82 -8.56
CA GLY A 7 3.88 -0.40 -9.63
C GLY A 7 3.23 0.36 -10.79
N ALA A 8 1.93 0.70 -10.71
CA ALA A 8 1.25 1.47 -11.76
C ALA A 8 1.68 2.96 -11.85
N GLY A 9 2.47 3.45 -10.90
CA GLY A 9 2.94 4.85 -10.88
C GLY A 9 2.13 5.78 -9.97
N LYS A 10 1.16 5.24 -9.21
CA LYS A 10 0.28 6.02 -8.33
C LYS A 10 1.03 6.98 -7.42
N SER A 11 1.97 6.48 -6.64
CA SER A 11 2.71 7.30 -5.66
C SER A 11 3.51 8.43 -6.30
N THR A 12 4.02 8.22 -7.52
CA THR A 12 4.72 9.27 -8.28
C THR A 12 3.76 10.39 -8.66
N ILE A 13 2.63 10.03 -9.24
CA ILE A 13 1.59 11.00 -9.66
C ILE A 13 0.99 11.70 -8.43
N SER A 14 0.65 10.94 -7.36
CA SER A 14 0.08 11.50 -6.13
C SER A 14 0.99 12.54 -5.48
N LYS A 15 2.29 12.26 -5.40
CA LYS A 15 3.28 13.21 -4.86
C LYS A 15 3.39 14.48 -5.71
N LEU A 16 3.35 14.35 -7.04
CA LEU A 16 3.38 15.51 -7.94
C LEU A 16 2.13 16.37 -7.79
N ILE A 17 0.96 15.75 -7.73
CA ILE A 17 -0.32 16.46 -7.51
C ILE A 17 -0.32 17.14 -6.14
N ALA A 18 0.05 16.41 -5.08
CA ALA A 18 0.12 16.96 -3.73
C ALA A 18 1.02 18.20 -3.66
N LYS A 19 2.21 18.12 -4.27
CA LYS A 19 3.15 19.25 -4.35
C LYS A 19 2.57 20.44 -5.11
N ASN A 20 1.91 20.20 -6.25
CA ASN A 20 1.37 21.26 -7.11
C ASN A 20 0.15 21.96 -6.45
N LEU A 21 -0.64 21.21 -5.71
CA LEU A 21 -1.83 21.75 -5.03
C LEU A 21 -1.55 22.22 -3.59
N GLY A 22 -0.37 21.97 -3.04
CA GLY A 22 -0.04 22.31 -1.65
C GLY A 22 -0.83 21.49 -0.63
N ILE A 23 -1.21 20.26 -0.95
CA ILE A 23 -1.97 19.36 -0.08
C ILE A 23 -1.11 18.19 0.41
N ASN A 24 -1.58 17.49 1.44
CA ASN A 24 -0.87 16.33 1.97
C ASN A 24 -1.01 15.09 1.07
N TYR A 25 -0.03 14.19 1.16
CA TYR A 25 -0.02 12.90 0.47
C TYR A 25 0.06 11.75 1.47
N ILE A 26 -0.78 10.74 1.30
CA ILE A 26 -0.80 9.53 2.12
C ILE A 26 -0.68 8.29 1.23
N ASP A 27 0.39 7.51 1.45
CA ASP A 27 0.58 6.16 0.88
C ASP A 27 -0.10 5.14 1.80
N THR A 28 -1.36 4.75 1.51
CA THR A 28 -2.07 3.76 2.33
C THR A 28 -1.35 2.42 2.34
N GLY A 29 -0.69 2.05 1.26
CA GLY A 29 0.13 0.84 1.17
C GLY A 29 1.34 0.87 2.11
N ALA A 30 1.87 2.04 2.47
CA ALA A 30 2.94 2.16 3.46
C ALA A 30 2.46 1.72 4.86
N MET A 31 1.19 1.94 5.20
CA MET A 31 0.63 1.50 6.49
C MET A 31 0.61 -0.04 6.59
N TYR A 32 0.18 -0.73 5.54
CA TYR A 32 0.25 -2.21 5.49
C TYR A 32 1.69 -2.72 5.52
N ARG A 33 2.62 -2.05 4.83
CA ARG A 33 4.04 -2.39 4.87
C ARG A 33 4.65 -2.17 6.26
N ALA A 34 4.23 -1.16 7.00
CA ALA A 34 4.66 -0.92 8.37
C ALA A 34 4.25 -2.07 9.30
N ILE A 35 2.99 -2.53 9.22
CA ILE A 35 2.53 -3.72 9.97
C ILE A 35 3.33 -4.96 9.56
N THR A 36 3.50 -5.20 8.26
CA THR A 36 4.27 -6.33 7.75
C THR A 36 5.72 -6.32 8.28
N TYR A 37 6.37 -5.17 8.21
CA TYR A 37 7.71 -4.96 8.74
C TYR A 37 7.80 -5.26 10.25
N LYS A 38 6.82 -4.79 11.03
CA LYS A 38 6.77 -5.07 12.48
C LYS A 38 6.60 -6.56 12.76
N CYS A 39 5.74 -7.26 12.00
CA CYS A 39 5.59 -8.72 12.11
C CYS A 39 6.92 -9.43 11.87
N LEU A 40 7.60 -9.11 10.77
CA LEU A 40 8.90 -9.70 10.41
C LEU A 40 9.96 -9.43 11.47
N LYS A 41 10.08 -8.18 11.92
CA LYS A 41 11.01 -7.77 12.99
C LYS A 41 10.76 -8.49 14.32
N SER A 42 9.49 -8.80 14.60
CA SER A 42 9.09 -9.50 15.83
C SER A 42 9.14 -11.03 15.69
N GLY A 43 9.60 -11.56 14.56
CA GLY A 43 9.66 -13.01 14.30
C GLY A 43 8.28 -13.66 14.21
N ILE A 44 7.23 -12.90 13.89
CA ILE A 44 5.87 -13.41 13.74
C ILE A 44 5.72 -14.02 12.35
N ASP A 45 5.31 -15.28 12.27
CA ASP A 45 4.88 -15.88 11.02
C ASP A 45 3.60 -15.20 10.51
N ILE A 46 3.68 -14.62 9.32
CA ILE A 46 2.54 -13.92 8.68
C ILE A 46 1.36 -14.86 8.40
N ASN A 47 1.61 -16.17 8.31
CA ASN A 47 0.54 -17.18 8.18
C ASN A 47 -0.23 -17.39 9.48
N ASP A 48 0.36 -17.06 10.64
CA ASP A 48 -0.32 -17.05 11.94
C ASP A 48 -1.19 -15.79 12.07
N ARG A 49 -2.39 -15.86 11.46
CA ARG A 49 -3.35 -14.75 11.41
C ARG A 49 -3.61 -14.16 12.80
N GLN A 50 -3.74 -14.99 13.84
CA GLN A 50 -4.07 -14.49 15.19
C GLN A 50 -2.93 -13.65 15.76
N LYS A 51 -1.68 -14.10 15.62
CA LYS A 51 -0.52 -13.32 16.09
C LYS A 51 -0.35 -12.00 15.33
N VAL A 52 -0.65 -11.99 14.02
CA VAL A 52 -0.63 -10.76 13.23
C VAL A 52 -1.68 -9.77 13.74
N VAL A 53 -2.91 -10.23 14.02
CA VAL A 53 -4.00 -9.40 14.57
C VAL A 53 -3.65 -8.89 15.97
N ASP A 54 -3.13 -9.75 16.84
CA ASP A 54 -2.70 -9.37 18.20
C ASP A 54 -1.56 -8.34 18.18
N LEU A 55 -0.63 -8.44 17.25
CA LEU A 55 0.39 -7.42 17.07
C LEU A 55 -0.21 -6.11 16.59
N CYS A 56 -1.12 -6.18 15.61
CA CYS A 56 -1.77 -5.02 15.03
C CYS A 56 -2.53 -4.20 16.09
N SER A 57 -3.27 -4.87 16.99
CA SER A 57 -4.05 -4.23 18.06
C SER A 57 -3.19 -3.44 19.08
N ARG A 58 -1.90 -3.74 19.15
CA ARG A 58 -0.92 -3.09 20.05
C ARG A 58 0.06 -2.19 19.28
N THR A 59 -0.30 -1.82 18.05
CA THR A 59 0.57 -1.06 17.15
C THR A 59 -0.05 0.30 16.90
N GLU A 60 0.74 1.35 17.03
CA GLU A 60 0.36 2.69 16.58
C GLU A 60 0.90 2.93 15.18
N VAL A 61 0.02 3.34 14.27
CA VAL A 61 0.37 3.73 12.91
C VAL A 61 -0.15 5.13 12.67
N ASP A 62 0.72 6.05 12.25
CA ASP A 62 0.33 7.41 11.91
C ASP A 62 1.04 7.91 10.65
N PHE A 63 0.52 9.00 10.08
CA PHE A 63 1.10 9.68 8.94
C PHE A 63 1.22 11.17 9.27
N VAL A 64 2.46 11.66 9.36
CA VAL A 64 2.77 13.05 9.69
C VAL A 64 3.74 13.59 8.65
N ASP A 65 3.47 14.76 8.10
CA ASP A 65 4.31 15.43 7.09
C ASP A 65 4.73 14.51 5.93
N ASN A 66 3.75 13.82 5.34
CA ASN A 66 3.94 12.85 4.24
C ASN A 66 4.86 11.66 4.60
N SER A 67 5.07 11.39 5.87
CA SER A 67 5.93 10.29 6.38
C SER A 67 5.13 9.34 7.25
N ILE A 68 5.40 8.04 7.09
CA ILE A 68 4.79 6.98 7.91
C ILE A 68 5.55 6.83 9.23
N TYR A 69 4.80 6.71 10.31
CA TYR A 69 5.30 6.44 11.66
C TYR A 69 4.72 5.12 12.18
N LEU A 70 5.54 4.38 12.88
CA LEU A 70 5.17 3.13 13.54
C LEU A 70 5.66 3.19 14.99
N ASP A 71 4.73 3.11 15.96
CA ASP A 71 5.03 3.24 17.40
C ASP A 71 5.88 4.49 17.70
N GLY A 72 5.56 5.62 17.08
CA GLY A 72 6.27 6.89 17.23
C GLY A 72 7.60 7.00 16.47
N VAL A 73 8.05 5.94 15.78
CA VAL A 73 9.31 5.94 15.00
C VAL A 73 9.00 6.14 13.51
N ARG A 74 9.65 7.14 12.91
CA ARG A 74 9.55 7.38 11.46
C ARG A 74 10.17 6.22 10.68
N LEU A 75 9.43 5.69 9.70
CA LEU A 75 9.92 4.66 8.80
C LEU A 75 10.33 5.24 7.43
N GLY A 76 11.28 4.56 6.79
CA GLY A 76 11.85 4.92 5.49
C GLY A 76 11.88 3.75 4.50
N GLU A 77 13.05 3.45 3.94
CA GLU A 77 13.25 2.40 2.94
C GLU A 77 13.12 0.98 3.50
N GLU A 78 13.24 0.79 4.82
CA GLU A 78 13.13 -0.51 5.49
C GLU A 78 11.79 -1.21 5.25
N ILE A 79 10.72 -0.46 5.00
CA ILE A 79 9.40 -1.02 4.65
C ILE A 79 9.23 -1.30 3.15
N ARG A 80 10.28 -1.03 2.33
CA ARG A 80 10.27 -1.20 0.88
C ARG A 80 11.18 -2.32 0.39
N THR A 81 11.75 -3.09 1.30
CA THR A 81 12.57 -4.27 1.00
C THR A 81 11.79 -5.31 0.19
N LEU A 82 12.48 -6.20 -0.50
CA LEU A 82 11.86 -7.32 -1.20
C LEU A 82 11.10 -8.23 -0.24
N GLU A 83 11.65 -8.49 0.95
CA GLU A 83 11.02 -9.30 1.97
C GLU A 83 9.66 -8.72 2.42
N VAL A 84 9.60 -7.45 2.76
CA VAL A 84 8.34 -6.78 3.12
C VAL A 84 7.38 -6.76 1.93
N SER A 85 7.89 -6.45 0.74
CA SER A 85 7.08 -6.33 -0.47
C SER A 85 6.44 -7.63 -0.92
N SER A 86 7.10 -8.78 -0.73
CA SER A 86 6.57 -10.10 -1.07
C SER A 86 5.48 -10.58 -0.12
N LYS A 87 5.45 -10.06 1.12
CA LYS A 87 4.53 -10.52 2.17
C LYS A 87 3.38 -9.55 2.49
N VAL A 88 3.46 -8.30 2.01
CA VAL A 88 2.48 -7.27 2.38
C VAL A 88 1.05 -7.59 1.95
N SER A 89 0.84 -8.28 0.81
CA SER A 89 -0.50 -8.67 0.38
C SER A 89 -1.12 -9.77 1.25
N ASP A 90 -0.30 -10.65 1.82
CA ASP A 90 -0.75 -11.66 2.78
C ASP A 90 -1.24 -11.02 4.09
N VAL A 91 -0.58 -9.97 4.56
CA VAL A 91 -1.05 -9.17 5.70
C VAL A 91 -2.30 -8.36 5.32
N ALA A 92 -2.29 -7.73 4.14
CA ALA A 92 -3.38 -6.88 3.68
C ALA A 92 -4.67 -7.62 3.33
N LYS A 93 -4.66 -8.95 3.15
CA LYS A 93 -5.88 -9.76 2.97
C LYS A 93 -6.57 -10.11 4.29
N ILE A 94 -5.94 -9.91 5.46
CA ILE A 94 -6.52 -10.22 6.78
C ILE A 94 -7.59 -9.18 7.11
N PRO A 95 -8.89 -9.57 7.26
CA PRO A 95 -9.98 -8.62 7.47
C PRO A 95 -9.78 -7.70 8.68
N GLN A 96 -9.33 -8.25 9.82
CA GLN A 96 -9.13 -7.47 11.05
C GLN A 96 -8.00 -6.43 10.93
N VAL A 97 -6.94 -6.74 10.18
CA VAL A 97 -5.88 -5.77 9.86
C VAL A 97 -6.42 -4.64 8.99
N ARG A 98 -7.29 -4.98 8.03
CA ARG A 98 -7.93 -3.97 7.17
C ARG A 98 -8.86 -3.06 7.97
N GLU A 99 -9.69 -3.62 8.85
CA GLU A 99 -10.58 -2.86 9.71
C GLU A 99 -9.80 -1.88 10.60
N PHE A 100 -8.75 -2.36 11.28
CA PHE A 100 -7.87 -1.52 12.07
C PHE A 100 -7.25 -0.37 11.27
N LEU A 101 -6.69 -0.64 10.08
CA LEU A 101 -6.08 0.39 9.25
C LEU A 101 -7.11 1.30 8.58
N LEU A 102 -8.33 0.83 8.28
CA LEU A 102 -9.40 1.64 7.71
C LEU A 102 -9.75 2.82 8.63
N GLU A 103 -9.91 2.57 9.92
CA GLU A 103 -10.19 3.62 10.91
C GLU A 103 -9.07 4.65 10.93
N LYS A 104 -7.81 4.21 10.96
CA LYS A 104 -6.64 5.08 10.92
C LYS A 104 -6.53 5.89 9.64
N GLN A 105 -6.76 5.26 8.48
CA GLN A 105 -6.76 5.93 7.18
C GLN A 105 -7.82 7.02 7.09
N ARG A 106 -9.03 6.76 7.60
CA ARG A 106 -10.12 7.73 7.65
C ARG A 106 -9.83 8.87 8.63
N GLU A 107 -9.28 8.57 9.79
CA GLU A 107 -8.87 9.57 10.77
C GLU A 107 -7.84 10.54 10.17
N ILE A 108 -6.76 9.99 9.60
CA ILE A 108 -5.66 10.78 9.02
C ILE A 108 -6.15 11.58 7.81
N GLY A 109 -6.94 10.96 6.93
CA GLY A 109 -7.46 11.61 5.72
C GLY A 109 -8.47 12.73 5.97
N LYS A 110 -9.04 12.82 7.18
CA LYS A 110 -9.94 13.92 7.59
C LYS A 110 -9.21 15.12 8.23
N ARG A 111 -7.91 15.01 8.50
CA ARG A 111 -7.15 16.08 9.17
C ARG A 111 -6.94 17.31 8.28
N SER A 112 -6.91 17.14 6.95
CA SER A 112 -6.64 18.21 5.98
C SER A 112 -7.04 17.79 4.56
N ASP A 113 -6.91 18.72 3.61
CA ASP A 113 -6.96 18.36 2.20
C ASP A 113 -5.81 17.41 1.85
N VAL A 114 -6.13 16.31 1.21
CA VAL A 114 -5.20 15.20 1.05
C VAL A 114 -5.45 14.42 -0.24
N ILE A 115 -4.37 13.90 -0.81
CA ILE A 115 -4.43 12.87 -1.83
C ILE A 115 -3.97 11.54 -1.23
N LEU A 116 -4.80 10.51 -1.37
CA LEU A 116 -4.47 9.15 -0.94
C LEU A 116 -4.25 8.26 -2.16
N ASP A 117 -3.21 7.44 -2.13
CA ASP A 117 -3.07 6.34 -3.08
C ASP A 117 -3.20 4.97 -2.41
N GLY A 118 -3.82 4.04 -3.12
CA GLY A 118 -4.12 2.71 -2.58
C GLY A 118 -4.62 1.69 -3.60
N ARG A 119 -5.55 0.84 -3.13
CA ARG A 119 -6.26 -0.17 -3.91
C ARG A 119 -7.77 -0.03 -3.87
N ASP A 120 -8.25 0.60 -2.81
CA ASP A 120 -9.65 0.66 -2.41
C ASP A 120 -10.01 2.01 -1.76
N VAL A 121 -9.23 3.04 -2.07
CA VAL A 121 -9.46 4.39 -1.51
C VAL A 121 -10.81 4.93 -1.95
N GLY A 122 -11.09 4.90 -3.25
CA GLY A 122 -12.33 5.40 -3.83
C GLY A 122 -13.52 4.44 -3.76
N THR A 123 -13.31 3.18 -3.35
CA THR A 123 -14.39 2.19 -3.22
C THR A 123 -14.75 1.88 -1.76
N HIS A 124 -13.79 2.00 -0.83
CA HIS A 124 -13.97 1.55 0.55
C HIS A 124 -13.56 2.58 1.60
N ILE A 125 -12.40 3.24 1.45
CA ILE A 125 -11.91 4.19 2.47
C ILE A 125 -12.72 5.48 2.42
N PHE A 126 -12.82 6.12 1.24
CA PHE A 126 -13.59 7.34 0.98
C PHE A 126 -14.50 7.16 -0.25
N PRO A 127 -15.56 6.34 -0.15
CA PRO A 127 -16.44 6.04 -1.29
C PRO A 127 -17.21 7.26 -1.80
N ASP A 128 -17.38 8.29 -0.99
CA ASP A 128 -18.12 9.50 -1.35
C ASP A 128 -17.22 10.63 -1.90
N THR A 129 -15.90 10.38 -2.06
CA THR A 129 -15.01 11.39 -2.64
C THR A 129 -15.36 11.67 -4.10
N LYS A 130 -15.33 12.94 -4.50
CA LYS A 130 -15.66 13.37 -5.87
C LYS A 130 -14.56 13.05 -6.89
N TYR A 131 -13.32 12.95 -6.45
CA TYR A 131 -12.16 12.80 -7.33
C TYR A 131 -11.58 11.39 -7.16
N LYS A 132 -11.94 10.50 -8.09
CA LYS A 132 -11.49 9.11 -8.12
C LYS A 132 -10.77 8.85 -9.44
N PHE A 133 -9.56 8.34 -9.33
CA PHE A 133 -8.73 7.95 -10.46
C PHE A 133 -8.28 6.50 -10.29
N PHE A 134 -8.33 5.74 -11.38
CA PHE A 134 -7.83 4.38 -11.39
C PHE A 134 -6.66 4.28 -12.37
N LEU A 135 -5.44 4.23 -11.82
CA LEU A 135 -4.22 4.17 -12.61
C LEU A 135 -3.84 2.72 -12.86
N ASN A 136 -3.79 2.32 -14.12
CA ASN A 136 -3.45 0.97 -14.56
C ASN A 136 -2.23 0.95 -15.47
N ALA A 137 -1.50 -0.16 -15.47
CA ALA A 137 -0.45 -0.51 -16.42
C ALA A 137 -0.32 -2.04 -16.46
N SER A 138 0.12 -2.61 -17.58
CA SER A 138 0.31 -4.05 -17.70
C SER A 138 1.32 -4.59 -16.69
N ALA A 139 1.18 -5.87 -16.29
CA ALA A 139 2.14 -6.51 -15.39
C ALA A 139 3.57 -6.48 -15.98
N GLN A 140 3.68 -6.58 -17.31
CA GLN A 140 4.95 -6.51 -18.03
C GLN A 140 5.62 -5.14 -17.89
N GLU A 141 4.86 -4.06 -18.08
CA GLU A 141 5.41 -2.69 -17.92
C GLU A 141 5.82 -2.41 -16.48
N ARG A 142 4.98 -2.83 -15.51
CA ARG A 142 5.27 -2.67 -14.08
C ARG A 142 6.48 -3.51 -13.66
N GLY A 143 6.59 -4.73 -14.21
CA GLY A 143 7.73 -5.61 -14.02
C GLY A 143 9.03 -5.03 -14.55
N ARG A 144 9.02 -4.47 -15.77
CA ARG A 144 10.21 -3.80 -16.35
C ARG A 144 10.65 -2.59 -15.52
N ARG A 145 9.71 -1.74 -15.06
CA ARG A 145 10.03 -0.61 -14.19
C ARG A 145 10.67 -1.08 -12.89
N ARG A 146 10.07 -2.10 -12.25
CA ARG A 146 10.60 -2.65 -11.00
C ARG A 146 11.94 -3.34 -11.17
N TYR A 147 12.13 -4.07 -12.25
CA TYR A 147 13.41 -4.68 -12.61
C TYR A 147 14.51 -3.61 -12.71
N GLN A 148 14.25 -2.52 -13.47
CA GLN A 148 15.21 -1.44 -13.62
C GLN A 148 15.55 -0.77 -12.27
N GLU A 149 14.55 -0.49 -11.44
CA GLU A 149 14.77 0.06 -10.09
C GLU A 149 15.67 -0.83 -9.20
N LEU A 150 15.52 -2.14 -9.30
CA LEU A 150 16.31 -3.08 -8.51
C LEU A 150 17.74 -3.22 -9.05
N VAL A 151 17.91 -3.24 -10.37
CA VAL A 151 19.23 -3.24 -11.03
C VAL A 151 19.99 -1.96 -10.72
N ASP A 152 19.33 -0.81 -10.77
CA ASP A 152 19.93 0.50 -10.44
C ASP A 152 20.38 0.57 -8.96
N LYS A 153 19.73 -0.21 -8.09
CA LYS A 153 20.15 -0.40 -6.68
C LYS A 153 21.22 -1.48 -6.50
N GLY A 154 21.78 -2.04 -7.58
CA GLY A 154 22.83 -3.05 -7.54
C GLY A 154 22.35 -4.46 -7.17
N GLN A 155 21.05 -4.74 -7.28
CA GLN A 155 20.52 -6.08 -6.98
C GLN A 155 20.54 -6.97 -8.23
N THR A 156 20.86 -8.24 -8.05
CA THR A 156 20.76 -9.26 -9.11
C THR A 156 19.36 -9.85 -9.05
N VAL A 157 18.55 -9.64 -10.07
CA VAL A 157 17.15 -10.06 -10.15
C VAL A 157 16.81 -10.61 -11.54
N VAL A 158 15.78 -11.42 -11.64
CA VAL A 158 15.24 -11.98 -12.89
C VAL A 158 13.91 -11.28 -13.20
N LEU A 159 13.74 -10.81 -14.43
CA LEU A 159 12.55 -10.05 -14.83
C LEU A 159 11.28 -10.90 -14.73
N GLU A 160 11.37 -12.15 -15.14
CA GLU A 160 10.26 -13.11 -15.14
C GLU A 160 9.73 -13.35 -13.73
N ASP A 161 10.61 -13.51 -12.74
CA ASP A 161 10.25 -13.68 -11.33
C ASP A 161 9.51 -12.46 -10.78
N ILE A 162 9.98 -11.26 -11.16
CA ILE A 162 9.34 -9.99 -10.77
C ILE A 162 7.93 -9.88 -11.37
N ILE A 163 7.74 -10.29 -12.63
CA ILE A 163 6.43 -10.26 -13.28
C ILE A 163 5.49 -11.28 -12.63
N GLU A 164 5.99 -12.46 -12.28
CA GLU A 164 5.22 -13.48 -11.58
C GLU A 164 4.78 -12.99 -10.19
N ASP A 165 5.66 -12.39 -9.43
CA ASP A 165 5.34 -11.77 -8.12
C ASP A 165 4.29 -10.67 -8.26
N ILE A 166 4.37 -9.85 -9.30
CA ILE A 166 3.38 -8.82 -9.60
C ILE A 166 2.01 -9.44 -9.90
N ASN A 167 1.95 -10.48 -10.75
CA ASN A 167 0.71 -11.17 -11.07
C ASN A 167 0.08 -11.83 -9.84
N LYS A 168 0.89 -12.51 -9.01
CA LYS A 168 0.44 -13.11 -7.76
C LYS A 168 -0.14 -12.06 -6.81
N ARG A 169 0.52 -10.92 -6.69
CA ARG A 169 0.07 -9.82 -5.86
C ARG A 169 -1.24 -9.21 -6.35
N ASP A 170 -1.35 -8.97 -7.66
CA ASP A 170 -2.57 -8.46 -8.27
C ASP A 170 -3.74 -9.42 -8.07
N TYR A 171 -3.50 -10.72 -8.19
CA TYR A 171 -4.49 -11.74 -7.91
C TYR A 171 -4.97 -11.67 -6.45
N ILE A 172 -4.05 -11.62 -5.48
CA ILE A 172 -4.41 -11.50 -4.06
C ILE A 172 -5.19 -10.20 -3.80
N ASP A 173 -4.72 -9.07 -4.34
CA ASP A 173 -5.35 -7.76 -4.12
C ASP A 173 -6.76 -7.70 -4.73
N SER A 174 -7.01 -8.35 -5.90
CA SER A 174 -8.29 -8.34 -6.61
C SER A 174 -9.30 -9.40 -6.12
N THR A 175 -8.82 -10.49 -5.48
CA THR A 175 -9.68 -11.60 -5.04
C THR A 175 -9.88 -11.67 -3.53
N ARG A 176 -9.26 -10.78 -2.76
CA ARG A 176 -9.45 -10.74 -1.30
C ARG A 176 -10.90 -10.45 -0.93
N GLU A 177 -11.35 -11.05 0.18
CA GLU A 177 -12.74 -10.99 0.64
C GLU A 177 -13.21 -9.56 0.97
N VAL A 178 -12.34 -8.75 1.62
CA VAL A 178 -12.68 -7.41 2.07
C VAL A 178 -12.00 -6.36 1.20
N ALA A 179 -12.79 -5.46 0.61
CA ALA A 179 -12.35 -4.33 -0.19
C ALA A 179 -11.33 -4.72 -1.29
N PRO A 180 -11.72 -5.59 -2.25
CA PRO A 180 -10.84 -6.00 -3.33
C PRO A 180 -10.42 -4.80 -4.20
N LEU A 181 -9.29 -4.97 -4.90
CA LEU A 181 -8.87 -4.00 -5.91
C LEU A 181 -9.83 -4.04 -7.09
N VAL A 182 -10.71 -3.06 -7.15
CA VAL A 182 -11.63 -2.85 -8.28
C VAL A 182 -11.68 -1.35 -8.62
N LYS A 183 -11.89 -1.04 -9.89
CA LYS A 183 -12.14 0.35 -10.30
C LYS A 183 -13.55 0.74 -9.83
N ALA A 184 -13.67 1.88 -9.12
CA ALA A 184 -14.98 2.44 -8.81
C ALA A 184 -15.71 2.86 -10.10
N ASP A 185 -17.03 2.71 -10.15
CA ASP A 185 -17.84 2.98 -11.35
C ASP A 185 -17.71 4.45 -11.80
N ASP A 186 -17.53 5.35 -10.85
CA ASP A 186 -17.36 6.79 -11.06
C ASP A 186 -15.89 7.24 -11.14
N ALA A 187 -14.94 6.30 -11.20
CA ALA A 187 -13.52 6.63 -11.36
C ALA A 187 -13.13 6.82 -12.83
N ILE A 188 -12.24 7.76 -13.06
CA ILE A 188 -11.60 8.02 -14.35
C ILE A 188 -10.43 7.05 -14.55
#